data_aeaa37e1fe9cb64ed243a5c8ec3eb4dd
#
_entry.id   aeaa37e1fe9cb64ed243a5c8ec3eb4dd
#
_cell.length_a   1.000
_cell.length_b   1.000
_cell.length_c   1.000
_cell.angle_alpha   90.00
_cell.angle_beta   90.00
_cell.angle_gamma   90.00
#
_symmetry.space_group_name_H-M   'P 1'
#
loop_
_entity.id
_entity.type
_entity.pdbx_description
1 polymer ?
#
loop_
_entity_poly.entity_id
_entity_poly.type
_entity_poly.pdbx_seq_one_letter_code
_entity_poly.pdbx_strand_id
1 'polypeptide(L)'
;MIVVLMGVSGVGKTTIGELVAKKLGWRFIEGDDFHPRENIAKMAAGTPLDDADRWPWLDALNKALRKEDDAVVTCSALKESYRKRLLNGIDDFLLVYLFGSRELLASRLAKRKHRYMPASLLDSQLATLEPPSRALCVDVAADAERSAAVIVKAVRG
;
A
#
# COMPACT_ATOMS: atom_id res chain seq x y z
N MET A 1 -16.81 4.82 -0.73
CA MET A 1 -15.94 3.68 -0.31
C MET A 1 -14.48 4.02 -0.54
N ILE A 2 -13.64 3.66 0.39
CA ILE A 2 -12.18 3.77 0.24
C ILE A 2 -11.62 2.36 0.04
N VAL A 3 -10.93 2.15 -1.08
CA VAL A 3 -10.22 0.89 -1.36
C VAL A 3 -8.76 1.09 -1.01
N VAL A 4 -8.26 0.34 -0.03
CA VAL A 4 -6.89 0.44 0.45
C VAL A 4 -6.09 -0.76 -0.05
N LEU A 5 -5.08 -0.51 -0.88
CA LEU A 5 -4.13 -1.53 -1.32
C LEU A 5 -2.91 -1.49 -0.39
N MET A 6 -2.74 -2.53 0.40
CA MET A 6 -1.61 -2.64 1.32
C MET A 6 -0.65 -3.75 0.90
N GLY A 7 0.56 -3.66 1.40
CA GLY A 7 1.59 -4.67 1.17
C GLY A 7 2.98 -4.06 1.23
N VAL A 8 3.98 -4.93 1.23
CA VAL A 8 5.39 -4.51 1.22
C VAL A 8 5.80 -3.98 -0.15
N SER A 9 6.97 -3.37 -0.24
CA SER A 9 7.53 -2.91 -1.50
C SER A 9 7.67 -4.07 -2.50
N GLY A 10 7.42 -3.79 -3.77
CA GLY A 10 7.53 -4.79 -4.84
C GLY A 10 6.24 -5.50 -5.20
N VAL A 11 5.18 -5.40 -4.40
CA VAL A 11 3.89 -6.06 -4.71
C VAL A 11 3.13 -5.40 -5.86
N GLY A 12 3.51 -4.18 -6.26
CA GLY A 12 2.86 -3.48 -7.38
C GLY A 12 1.65 -2.64 -6.97
N LYS A 13 1.64 -2.11 -5.75
CA LYS A 13 0.52 -1.30 -5.23
C LYS A 13 0.15 -0.16 -6.18
N THR A 14 1.12 0.61 -6.63
CA THR A 14 0.87 1.77 -7.50
C THR A 14 0.26 1.35 -8.83
N THR A 15 0.88 0.38 -9.51
CA THR A 15 0.41 -0.11 -10.81
C THR A 15 -1.00 -0.69 -10.70
N ILE A 16 -1.23 -1.56 -9.74
CA ILE A 16 -2.54 -2.18 -9.53
C ILE A 16 -3.57 -1.13 -9.10
N GLY A 17 -3.19 -0.24 -8.19
CA GLY A 17 -4.07 0.83 -7.71
C GLY A 17 -4.53 1.78 -8.81
N GLU A 18 -3.63 2.17 -9.70
CA GLU A 18 -3.98 3.02 -10.84
C GLU A 18 -4.95 2.32 -11.79
N LEU A 19 -4.74 1.02 -12.05
CA LEU A 19 -5.64 0.22 -12.89
C LEU A 19 -7.03 0.11 -12.25
N VAL A 20 -7.10 -0.17 -10.97
CA VAL A 20 -8.38 -0.26 -10.23
C VAL A 20 -9.12 1.07 -10.28
N ALA A 21 -8.44 2.16 -9.98
CA ALA A 21 -9.03 3.50 -10.00
C ALA A 21 -9.56 3.86 -11.39
N LYS A 22 -8.80 3.57 -12.44
CA LYS A 22 -9.21 3.81 -13.82
C LYS A 22 -10.46 3.00 -14.18
N LYS A 23 -10.49 1.72 -13.82
CA LYS A 23 -11.63 0.85 -14.12
C LYS A 23 -12.90 1.26 -13.37
N LEU A 24 -12.76 1.79 -12.15
CA LEU A 24 -13.88 2.26 -11.34
C LEU A 24 -14.29 3.71 -11.67
N GLY A 25 -13.42 4.48 -12.31
CA GLY A 25 -13.62 5.91 -12.48
C GLY A 25 -13.44 6.69 -11.19
N TRP A 26 -12.60 6.19 -10.27
CA TRP A 26 -12.35 6.78 -8.96
C TRP A 26 -11.00 7.48 -8.91
N ARG A 27 -10.84 8.37 -7.94
CA ARG A 27 -9.57 9.06 -7.70
C ARG A 27 -8.54 8.07 -7.17
N PHE A 28 -7.31 8.16 -7.69
CA PHE A 28 -6.16 7.43 -7.17
C PHE A 28 -5.32 8.32 -6.26
N ILE A 29 -4.96 7.80 -5.08
CA ILE A 29 -4.13 8.49 -4.10
C ILE A 29 -2.92 7.61 -3.78
N GLU A 30 -1.72 8.12 -4.06
CA GLU A 30 -0.46 7.45 -3.72
C GLU A 30 -0.10 7.79 -2.27
N GLY A 31 -0.17 6.78 -1.38
CA GLY A 31 0.10 7.00 0.04
C GLY A 31 1.51 7.50 0.32
N ASP A 32 2.49 7.06 -0.48
CA ASP A 32 3.89 7.47 -0.28
C ASP A 32 4.10 8.98 -0.48
N ASP A 33 3.23 9.66 -1.22
CA ASP A 33 3.33 11.11 -1.44
C ASP A 33 3.09 11.91 -0.16
N PHE A 34 2.56 11.29 0.88
CA PHE A 34 2.26 11.94 2.16
C PHE A 34 3.38 11.81 3.19
N HIS A 35 4.49 11.14 2.85
CA HIS A 35 5.63 11.02 3.77
C HIS A 35 6.31 12.38 3.97
N PRO A 36 6.64 12.75 5.23
CA PRO A 36 7.54 13.88 5.49
C PRO A 36 8.91 13.66 4.85
N ARG A 37 9.65 14.74 4.62
CA ARG A 37 10.99 14.68 4.03
C ARG A 37 11.94 13.78 4.81
N GLU A 38 11.84 13.76 6.13
CA GLU A 38 12.67 12.94 7.02
C GLU A 38 12.47 11.46 6.72
N ASN A 39 11.24 11.05 6.44
CA ASN A 39 10.94 9.66 6.11
C ASN A 39 11.53 9.29 4.75
N ILE A 40 11.41 10.17 3.77
CA ILE A 40 11.98 9.96 2.43
C ILE A 40 13.50 9.81 2.52
N ALA A 41 14.15 10.67 3.31
CA ALA A 41 15.60 10.62 3.51
C ALA A 41 16.03 9.30 4.17
N LYS A 42 15.31 8.82 5.17
CA LYS A 42 15.59 7.53 5.83
C LYS A 42 15.46 6.38 4.86
N MET A 43 14.37 6.33 4.08
CA MET A 43 14.15 5.27 3.11
C MET A 43 15.21 5.25 2.03
N ALA A 44 15.61 6.42 1.52
CA ALA A 44 16.66 6.53 0.52
C ALA A 44 18.03 6.06 1.07
N ALA A 45 18.28 6.24 2.36
CA ALA A 45 19.50 5.79 3.02
C ALA A 45 19.47 4.31 3.43
N GLY A 46 18.36 3.60 3.19
CA GLY A 46 18.19 2.22 3.59
C GLY A 46 17.85 2.04 5.08
N THR A 47 17.47 3.12 5.76
CA THR A 47 17.11 3.10 7.18
C THR A 47 15.61 2.81 7.31
N PRO A 48 15.20 1.76 8.06
CA PRO A 48 13.79 1.48 8.30
C PRO A 48 13.11 2.61 9.07
N LEU A 49 11.84 2.85 8.78
CA LEU A 49 11.01 3.77 9.54
C LEU A 49 10.56 3.11 10.85
N ASP A 50 10.58 3.86 11.95
CA ASP A 50 9.97 3.44 13.20
C ASP A 50 8.52 3.92 13.29
N ASP A 51 7.83 3.58 14.40
CA ASP A 51 6.44 3.96 14.59
C ASP A 51 6.27 5.48 14.65
N ALA A 52 7.18 6.17 15.34
CA ALA A 52 7.12 7.62 15.47
C ALA A 52 7.24 8.32 14.11
N ASP A 53 8.04 7.77 13.19
CA ASP A 53 8.15 8.28 11.83
C ASP A 53 6.84 8.15 11.05
N ARG A 54 6.06 7.09 11.33
CA ARG A 54 4.86 6.77 10.59
C ARG A 54 3.62 7.54 11.02
N TRP A 55 3.52 7.95 12.28
CA TRP A 55 2.32 8.61 12.78
C TRP A 55 1.93 9.87 12.01
N PRO A 56 2.83 10.84 11.78
CA PRO A 56 2.48 12.02 10.99
C PRO A 56 2.06 11.69 9.55
N TRP A 57 2.72 10.70 8.94
CA TRP A 57 2.39 10.23 7.61
C TRP A 57 0.97 9.67 7.55
N LEU A 58 0.64 8.75 8.46
CA LEU A 58 -0.68 8.12 8.50
C LEU A 58 -1.79 9.12 8.83
N ASP A 59 -1.51 10.09 9.71
CA ASP A 59 -2.46 11.15 10.04
C ASP A 59 -2.76 12.05 8.84
N ALA A 60 -1.74 12.44 8.09
CA ALA A 60 -1.89 13.26 6.89
C ALA A 60 -2.71 12.52 5.82
N LEU A 61 -2.41 11.23 5.62
CA LEU A 61 -3.13 10.40 4.66
C LEU A 61 -4.59 10.19 5.10
N ASN A 62 -4.83 9.90 6.36
CA ASN A 62 -6.19 9.77 6.92
C ASN A 62 -7.00 11.03 6.67
N LYS A 63 -6.42 12.19 6.93
CA LYS A 63 -7.09 13.49 6.71
C LYS A 63 -7.50 13.66 5.25
N ALA A 64 -6.63 13.27 4.31
CA ALA A 64 -6.94 13.33 2.89
C ALA A 64 -8.07 12.36 2.52
N LEU A 65 -8.03 11.13 3.03
CA LEU A 65 -9.04 10.11 2.73
C LEU A 65 -10.43 10.48 3.26
N ARG A 66 -10.51 11.10 4.41
CA ARG A 66 -11.81 11.50 4.98
C ARG A 66 -12.54 12.57 4.16
N LYS A 67 -11.85 13.22 3.23
CA LYS A 67 -12.44 14.18 2.30
C LYS A 67 -12.98 13.55 1.02
N GLU A 68 -12.73 12.27 0.82
CA GLU A 68 -13.13 11.56 -0.40
C GLU A 68 -14.36 10.70 -0.15
N ASP A 69 -15.27 10.65 -1.13
CA ASP A 69 -16.40 9.71 -1.10
C ASP A 69 -15.96 8.35 -1.62
N ASP A 70 -15.34 8.32 -2.81
CA ASP A 70 -14.83 7.11 -3.43
C ASP A 70 -13.38 7.35 -3.89
N ALA A 71 -12.47 6.53 -3.43
CA ALA A 71 -11.06 6.62 -3.81
C ALA A 71 -10.35 5.28 -3.68
N VAL A 72 -9.27 5.13 -4.44
CA VAL A 72 -8.31 4.03 -4.31
C VAL A 72 -7.01 4.61 -3.77
N VAL A 73 -6.54 4.07 -2.66
CA VAL A 73 -5.30 4.54 -2.02
C VAL A 73 -4.31 3.39 -1.88
N THR A 74 -3.04 3.69 -2.05
CA THR A 74 -1.95 2.78 -1.74
C THR A 74 -1.30 3.20 -0.43
N CYS A 75 -1.02 2.22 0.43
CA CYS A 75 -0.33 2.45 1.69
C CYS A 75 0.25 1.12 2.16
N SER A 76 1.51 1.09 2.56
CA SER A 76 2.11 -0.15 3.07
C SER A 76 1.30 -0.75 4.22
N ALA A 77 0.90 0.05 5.20
CA ALA A 77 -0.02 -0.31 6.29
C ALA A 77 0.34 -1.66 6.95
N LEU A 78 1.62 -1.85 7.28
CA LEU A 78 2.17 -3.15 7.64
C LEU A 78 1.67 -3.72 8.95
N LYS A 79 1.36 -2.88 9.93
CA LYS A 79 0.85 -3.31 11.23
C LYS A 79 -0.62 -2.96 11.42
N GLU A 80 -1.30 -3.74 12.23
CA GLU A 80 -2.68 -3.47 12.62
C GLU A 80 -2.85 -2.05 13.19
N SER A 81 -1.91 -1.61 14.03
CA SER A 81 -1.93 -0.25 14.60
C SER A 81 -1.83 0.83 13.54
N TYR A 82 -1.09 0.59 12.45
CA TYR A 82 -1.00 1.53 11.33
C TYR A 82 -2.33 1.60 10.58
N ARG A 83 -2.96 0.45 10.35
CA ARG A 83 -4.26 0.38 9.66
C ARG A 83 -5.37 1.06 10.46
N LYS A 84 -5.38 0.88 11.76
CA LYS A 84 -6.33 1.56 12.65
C LYS A 84 -6.18 3.07 12.57
N ARG A 85 -4.94 3.56 12.56
CA ARG A 85 -4.67 4.99 12.46
C ARG A 85 -5.06 5.55 11.10
N LEU A 86 -4.70 4.85 10.04
CA LEU A 86 -5.04 5.23 8.67
C LEU A 86 -6.56 5.33 8.46
N LEU A 87 -7.30 4.39 8.99
CA LEU A 87 -8.75 4.25 8.75
C LEU A 87 -9.60 4.85 9.87
N ASN A 88 -9.00 5.59 10.80
CA ASN A 88 -9.74 6.23 11.89
C ASN A 88 -10.83 7.16 11.33
N GLY A 89 -12.09 6.92 11.74
CA GLY A 89 -13.23 7.69 11.26
C GLY A 89 -13.72 7.32 9.85
N ILE A 90 -13.17 6.27 9.25
CA ILE A 90 -13.58 5.76 7.94
C ILE A 90 -14.22 4.39 8.13
N ASP A 91 -15.53 4.29 7.89
CA ASP A 91 -16.28 3.05 8.10
C ASP A 91 -16.49 2.25 6.82
N ASP A 92 -16.65 2.93 5.67
CA ASP A 92 -16.88 2.27 4.39
C ASP A 92 -15.57 2.13 3.62
N PHE A 93 -14.91 0.99 3.82
CA PHE A 93 -13.64 0.68 3.15
C PHE A 93 -13.54 -0.80 2.78
N LEU A 94 -12.70 -1.07 1.79
CA LEU A 94 -12.25 -2.41 1.44
C LEU A 94 -10.73 -2.45 1.59
N LEU A 95 -10.25 -3.30 2.49
CA LEU A 95 -8.80 -3.53 2.64
C LEU A 95 -8.38 -4.65 1.70
N VAL A 96 -7.41 -4.37 0.83
CA VAL A 96 -6.85 -5.34 -0.12
C VAL A 96 -5.40 -5.62 0.28
N TYR A 97 -5.11 -6.85 0.62
CA TYR A 97 -3.76 -7.30 0.96
C TYR A 97 -3.10 -7.93 -0.26
N LEU A 98 -2.14 -7.20 -0.83
CA LEU A 98 -1.33 -7.70 -1.94
C LEU A 98 -0.11 -8.42 -1.35
N PHE A 99 0.11 -9.66 -1.76
CA PHE A 99 1.20 -10.46 -1.22
C PHE A 99 1.88 -11.28 -2.33
N GLY A 100 3.10 -11.72 -2.06
CA GLY A 100 3.86 -12.57 -2.96
C GLY A 100 5.07 -13.15 -2.25
N SER A 101 5.79 -14.08 -2.89
CA SER A 101 6.99 -14.65 -2.33
C SER A 101 8.10 -13.60 -2.24
N ARG A 102 9.01 -13.77 -1.28
CA ARG A 102 10.17 -12.86 -1.14
C ARG A 102 10.98 -12.82 -2.44
N GLU A 103 11.18 -13.97 -3.09
CA GLU A 103 11.95 -14.08 -4.31
C GLU A 103 11.32 -13.27 -5.45
N LEU A 104 10.00 -13.35 -5.61
CA LEU A 104 9.27 -12.58 -6.60
C LEU A 104 9.41 -11.08 -6.32
N LEU A 105 9.21 -10.67 -5.07
CA LEU A 105 9.26 -9.25 -4.69
C LEU A 105 10.67 -8.69 -4.84
N ALA A 106 11.70 -9.42 -4.44
CA ALA A 106 13.09 -9.04 -4.61
C ALA A 106 13.45 -8.89 -6.10
N SER A 107 12.98 -9.82 -6.94
CA SER A 107 13.18 -9.75 -8.39
C SER A 107 12.54 -8.50 -8.99
N ARG A 108 11.31 -8.16 -8.57
CA ARG A 108 10.62 -6.96 -9.06
C ARG A 108 11.30 -5.67 -8.64
N LEU A 109 11.79 -5.59 -7.40
CA LEU A 109 12.53 -4.44 -6.89
C LEU A 109 13.85 -4.24 -7.64
N ALA A 110 14.57 -5.33 -7.95
CA ALA A 110 15.82 -5.27 -8.69
C ALA A 110 15.66 -4.69 -10.10
N LYS A 111 14.47 -4.80 -10.69
CA LYS A 111 14.17 -4.28 -12.03
C LYS A 111 13.75 -2.81 -12.04
N ARG A 112 13.50 -2.19 -10.86
CA ARG A 112 13.10 -0.79 -10.78
C ARG A 112 14.28 0.13 -11.06
N LYS A 113 14.11 1.05 -12.02
CA LYS A 113 15.15 2.01 -12.41
C LYS A 113 15.07 3.34 -11.65
N HIS A 114 13.88 3.72 -11.19
CA HIS A 114 13.62 5.07 -10.65
C HIS A 114 13.42 5.12 -9.14
N ARG A 115 13.12 4.01 -8.50
CA ARG A 115 12.93 3.91 -7.03
C ARG A 115 13.70 2.71 -6.53
N TYR A 116 15.02 2.87 -6.42
CA TYR A 116 15.86 1.82 -5.84
C TYR A 116 15.56 1.70 -4.36
N MET A 117 15.27 0.48 -3.94
CA MET A 117 15.13 0.14 -2.53
C MET A 117 16.10 -0.99 -2.22
N PRO A 118 16.99 -0.82 -1.22
CA PRO A 118 17.87 -1.91 -0.80
C PRO A 118 17.08 -3.13 -0.35
N ALA A 119 17.61 -4.34 -0.62
CA ALA A 119 16.99 -5.59 -0.21
C ALA A 119 16.77 -5.65 1.32
N SER A 120 17.62 -4.98 2.09
CA SER A 120 17.48 -4.89 3.55
C SER A 120 16.17 -4.23 3.98
N LEU A 121 15.65 -3.26 3.22
CA LEU A 121 14.36 -2.64 3.52
C LEU A 121 13.19 -3.59 3.22
N LEU A 122 13.28 -4.38 2.17
CA LEU A 122 12.29 -5.43 1.91
C LEU A 122 12.22 -6.41 3.08
N ASP A 123 13.36 -6.92 3.53
CA ASP A 123 13.42 -7.84 4.65
C ASP A 123 12.89 -7.21 5.95
N SER A 124 13.20 -5.94 6.18
CA SER A 124 12.67 -5.17 7.31
C SER A 124 11.15 -5.04 7.23
N GLN A 125 10.60 -4.76 6.06
CA GLN A 125 9.17 -4.66 5.87
C GLN A 125 8.46 -6.01 6.08
N LEU A 126 9.03 -7.09 5.56
CA LEU A 126 8.50 -8.44 5.76
C LEU A 126 8.51 -8.84 7.23
N ALA A 127 9.54 -8.44 7.98
CA ALA A 127 9.62 -8.69 9.42
C ALA A 127 8.59 -7.86 10.21
N THR A 128 8.27 -6.65 9.73
CA THR A 128 7.30 -5.75 10.36
C THR A 128 5.85 -6.14 10.04
N LEU A 129 5.63 -6.76 8.89
CA LEU A 129 4.30 -7.08 8.37
C LEU A 129 3.51 -7.97 9.34
N GLU A 130 2.34 -7.50 9.71
CA GLU A 130 1.30 -8.28 10.39
C GLU A 130 0.18 -8.54 9.37
N PRO A 131 0.10 -9.76 8.81
CA PRO A 131 -0.94 -10.04 7.82
C PRO A 131 -2.34 -9.74 8.39
N PRO A 132 -3.21 -9.06 7.64
CA PRO A 132 -4.53 -8.73 8.14
C PRO A 132 -5.43 -9.97 8.24
N SER A 133 -6.29 -10.01 9.26
CA SER A 133 -7.25 -11.10 9.45
C SER A 133 -8.51 -10.93 8.58
N ARG A 134 -8.82 -9.70 8.20
CA ARG A 134 -10.01 -9.39 7.38
C ARG A 134 -9.60 -8.49 6.22
N ALA A 135 -9.33 -9.12 5.08
CA ALA A 135 -8.96 -8.41 3.88
C ALA A 135 -9.23 -9.28 2.66
N LEU A 136 -9.38 -8.64 1.51
CA LEU A 136 -9.31 -9.34 0.24
C LEU A 136 -7.84 -9.63 -0.04
N CYS A 137 -7.45 -10.90 -0.03
CA CYS A 137 -6.07 -11.30 -0.27
C CYS A 137 -5.85 -11.57 -1.75
N VAL A 138 -4.86 -10.90 -2.35
CA VAL A 138 -4.54 -11.01 -3.77
C VAL A 138 -3.07 -11.40 -3.95
N ASP A 139 -2.83 -12.56 -4.55
CA ASP A 139 -1.49 -13.03 -4.89
C ASP A 139 -1.00 -12.29 -6.14
N VAL A 140 0.10 -11.54 -6.01
CA VAL A 140 0.64 -10.74 -7.09
C VAL A 140 1.55 -11.53 -8.04
N ALA A 141 1.62 -12.87 -7.92
CA ALA A 141 2.24 -13.71 -8.92
C ALA A 141 1.51 -13.62 -10.27
N ALA A 142 0.19 -13.39 -10.25
CA ALA A 142 -0.57 -13.06 -11.44
C ALA A 142 -0.21 -11.65 -11.93
N ASP A 143 -0.55 -11.33 -13.20
CA ASP A 143 -0.28 -10.01 -13.74
C ASP A 143 -1.16 -8.93 -13.08
N ALA A 144 -0.77 -7.65 -13.26
CA ALA A 144 -1.46 -6.53 -12.65
C ALA A 144 -2.91 -6.39 -13.12
N GLU A 145 -3.20 -6.71 -14.39
CA GLU A 145 -4.55 -6.65 -14.93
C GLU A 145 -5.48 -7.66 -14.24
N ARG A 146 -5.02 -8.88 -14.00
CA ARG A 146 -5.80 -9.89 -13.28
C ARG A 146 -6.03 -9.48 -11.83
N SER A 147 -5.00 -8.98 -11.17
CA SER A 147 -5.12 -8.49 -9.81
C SER A 147 -6.14 -7.36 -9.71
N ALA A 148 -6.07 -6.40 -10.63
CA ALA A 148 -7.02 -5.30 -10.67
C ALA A 148 -8.47 -5.79 -10.93
N ALA A 149 -8.65 -6.77 -11.82
CA ALA A 149 -9.97 -7.32 -12.13
C ALA A 149 -10.61 -7.97 -10.90
N VAL A 150 -9.84 -8.70 -10.11
CA VAL A 150 -10.32 -9.31 -8.86
C VAL A 150 -10.82 -8.24 -7.88
N ILE A 151 -10.06 -7.16 -7.74
CA ILE A 151 -10.40 -6.06 -6.84
C ILE A 151 -11.67 -5.34 -7.30
N VAL A 152 -11.75 -5.00 -8.58
CA VAL A 152 -12.92 -4.32 -9.17
C VAL A 152 -14.19 -5.16 -8.99
N LYS A 153 -14.09 -6.48 -9.21
CA LYS A 153 -15.22 -7.39 -9.00
C LYS A 153 -15.67 -7.37 -7.55
N ALA A 154 -14.76 -7.38 -6.60
CA ALA A 154 -15.09 -7.32 -5.18
C ALA A 154 -15.76 -6.00 -4.79
N VAL A 155 -15.33 -4.88 -5.37
CA VAL A 155 -15.95 -3.55 -5.13
C VAL A 155 -17.36 -3.49 -5.68
N ARG A 156 -17.57 -4.02 -6.87
CA ARG A 156 -18.89 -4.02 -7.53
C ARG A 156 -19.85 -5.06 -6.97
N GLY A 157 -19.34 -5.95 -6.17
CA GLY A 157 -20.12 -7.02 -5.53
C GLY A 157 -20.54 -8.11 -6.43
#